data_acc97ca2fe8c0301836b745b75917c21
#
_entry.id   acc97ca2fe8c0301836b745b75917c21
#
_cell.length_a   1.000
_cell.length_b   1.000
_cell.length_c   1.000
_cell.angle_alpha   90.00
_cell.angle_beta   90.00
_cell.angle_gamma   90.00
#
_symmetry.space_group_name_H-M   'P 1'
#
loop_
_entity.id
_entity.type
_entity.pdbx_description
1 polymer ?
#
loop_
_entity_poly.entity_id
_entity_poly.type
_entity_poly.pdbx_seq_one_letter_code
_entity_poly.pdbx_strand_id
1 'polypeptide(L)'
;SRGLGDVYKRQNYITALGYDNDKYDDFSKYWPADLHMTAKEIVRFHSIVWPIILMMLDLPLPKHLYGHGWINFNGQKMSKSLGNVIDPFVLAERYGSDAVRYQILRDMPYGSDCNFSNEIMIGRINTDLANDLGNLVSRTVAMADKYFGGTLPEEKKAEPIDDELRTMAAALVEPVSKLIEEAQLSKALEEIFKVVSRANKYIDETAPWVLAKSEENMPRLAAVLYNLLESIRICSGLLFPFMPKTMPKVWEQIGADESMTAYDTLGTFGVLPQNVTVHKGEVLFPRIDMEKEIDELNSLLTPAKTIREDEDLDKANVITIDQFAEVKPVSYTHLRAHETKAN
;
A
#
# COMPACT_ATOMS: atom_id res chain seq x y z
N SER A 1 -10.69 29.38 22.52
CA SER A 1 -9.94 28.24 23.10
C SER A 1 -9.61 27.12 22.12
N ARG A 2 -10.37 26.92 21.02
CA ARG A 2 -10.01 25.95 19.98
C ARG A 2 -8.67 26.26 19.30
N GLY A 3 -8.34 27.54 19.08
CA GLY A 3 -7.10 27.97 18.44
C GLY A 3 -5.83 27.58 19.20
N LEU A 4 -5.83 27.64 20.53
CA LEU A 4 -4.69 27.23 21.36
C LEU A 4 -4.42 25.71 21.30
N GLY A 5 -5.47 24.88 21.28
CA GLY A 5 -5.34 23.44 21.14
C GLY A 5 -4.75 23.02 19.78
N ASP A 6 -5.12 23.73 18.72
CA ASP A 6 -4.64 23.45 17.37
C ASP A 6 -3.16 23.86 17.17
N VAL A 7 -2.74 24.97 17.78
CA VAL A 7 -1.33 25.39 17.82
C VAL A 7 -0.48 24.36 18.56
N TYR A 8 -0.94 23.93 19.73
CA TYR A 8 -0.21 23.02 20.60
C TYR A 8 0.02 21.64 19.97
N LYS A 9 -0.95 21.12 19.22
CA LYS A 9 -0.81 19.81 18.55
C LYS A 9 0.29 19.80 17.48
N ARG A 10 0.47 20.90 16.75
CA ARG A 10 1.42 20.94 15.62
C ARG A 10 2.87 21.20 16.05
N GLN A 11 3.06 21.78 17.19
CA GLN A 11 4.36 21.92 17.82
C GLN A 11 5.10 20.58 17.92
N ASN A 12 4.38 19.46 18.04
CA ASN A 12 4.96 18.12 18.11
C ASN A 12 5.84 17.78 16.89
N TYR A 13 5.59 18.35 15.71
CA TYR A 13 6.40 18.10 14.52
C TYR A 13 7.87 18.58 14.68
N ILE A 14 8.10 19.66 15.40
CA ILE A 14 9.44 20.18 15.63
C ILE A 14 10.00 19.74 16.98
N THR A 15 9.19 19.67 18.03
CA THR A 15 9.66 19.25 19.36
C THR A 15 10.07 17.79 19.41
N ALA A 16 9.41 16.92 18.64
CA ALA A 16 9.80 15.52 18.52
C ALA A 16 11.16 15.33 17.82
N LEU A 17 11.56 16.29 17.01
CA LEU A 17 12.88 16.33 16.37
C LEU A 17 13.96 17.02 17.21
N GLY A 18 13.62 17.50 18.40
CA GLY A 18 14.58 18.15 19.30
C GLY A 18 14.76 19.64 19.08
N TYR A 19 13.79 20.33 18.45
CA TYR A 19 13.84 21.78 18.36
C TYR A 19 13.90 22.41 19.75
N ASP A 20 14.91 23.29 19.96
CA ASP A 20 15.19 23.94 21.24
C ASP A 20 15.40 22.93 22.40
N ASN A 21 16.16 21.86 22.14
CA ASN A 21 16.41 20.78 23.10
C ASN A 21 17.91 20.48 23.20
N ASP A 22 18.47 20.64 24.38
CA ASP A 22 19.91 20.43 24.65
C ASP A 22 20.37 18.98 24.63
N LYS A 23 19.43 18.00 24.62
CA LYS A 23 19.76 16.57 24.74
C LYS A 23 19.95 15.88 23.39
N TYR A 24 19.26 16.32 22.36
CA TYR A 24 19.33 15.76 20.99
C TYR A 24 18.85 16.79 19.98
N ASP A 25 19.41 16.76 18.79
CA ASP A 25 19.08 17.61 17.64
C ASP A 25 18.97 16.78 16.36
N ASP A 26 17.83 16.15 16.17
CA ASP A 26 17.43 15.59 14.87
C ASP A 26 16.75 16.64 13.99
N PHE A 27 16.44 17.84 14.58
CA PHE A 27 15.76 18.91 13.87
C PHE A 27 16.60 19.44 12.71
N SER A 28 17.87 19.73 12.93
CA SER A 28 18.79 20.21 11.88
C SER A 28 18.93 19.24 10.71
N LYS A 29 18.72 17.94 10.94
CA LYS A 29 18.82 16.88 9.94
C LYS A 29 17.52 16.65 9.15
N TYR A 30 16.36 16.72 9.82
CA TYR A 30 15.08 16.29 9.22
C TYR A 30 14.12 17.44 8.94
N TRP A 31 14.42 18.66 9.38
CA TRP A 31 13.60 19.82 9.08
C TRP A 31 14.28 20.73 8.03
N PRO A 32 13.56 21.27 7.05
CA PRO A 32 12.11 21.18 6.84
C PRO A 32 11.65 19.82 6.31
N ALA A 33 10.43 19.42 6.68
CA ALA A 33 9.83 18.21 6.16
C ALA A 33 9.64 18.30 4.63
N ASP A 34 10.00 17.25 3.91
CA ASP A 34 9.76 17.16 2.46
C ASP A 34 8.27 17.05 2.16
N LEU A 35 7.53 16.31 3.00
CA LEU A 35 6.11 16.10 2.82
C LEU A 35 5.38 16.06 4.17
N HIS A 36 4.35 16.88 4.33
CA HIS A 36 3.31 16.72 5.34
C HIS A 36 2.09 16.03 4.74
N MET A 37 1.80 14.81 5.18
CA MET A 37 0.62 14.08 4.76
C MET A 37 -0.45 14.15 5.85
N THR A 38 -1.64 14.64 5.52
CA THR A 38 -2.74 14.85 6.46
C THR A 38 -4.08 14.45 5.87
N ALA A 39 -5.08 14.22 6.72
CA ALA A 39 -6.44 14.06 6.26
C ALA A 39 -7.06 15.41 5.85
N LYS A 40 -7.97 15.41 4.91
CA LYS A 40 -8.56 16.63 4.31
C LYS A 40 -9.19 17.59 5.32
N GLU A 41 -9.75 17.09 6.42
CA GLU A 41 -10.40 17.92 7.46
C GLU A 41 -9.41 18.79 8.23
N ILE A 42 -8.13 18.44 8.27
CA ILE A 42 -7.11 19.21 8.99
C ILE A 42 -6.13 19.94 8.05
N VAL A 43 -6.34 19.85 6.73
CA VAL A 43 -5.51 20.57 5.74
C VAL A 43 -5.47 22.06 6.03
N ARG A 44 -6.58 22.71 6.37
CA ARG A 44 -6.65 24.15 6.71
C ARG A 44 -5.65 24.54 7.81
N PHE A 45 -5.50 23.68 8.81
CA PHE A 45 -4.58 23.96 9.92
C PHE A 45 -3.12 23.76 9.52
N HIS A 46 -2.85 22.85 8.59
CA HIS A 46 -1.49 22.59 8.11
C HIS A 46 -1.05 23.52 6.98
N SER A 47 -2.01 24.06 6.21
CA SER A 47 -1.72 24.98 5.11
C SER A 47 -1.73 26.48 5.50
N ILE A 48 -2.38 26.84 6.60
CA ILE A 48 -2.52 28.23 7.03
C ILE A 48 -1.90 28.44 8.41
N VAL A 49 -2.44 27.77 9.44
CA VAL A 49 -2.06 28.04 10.83
C VAL A 49 -0.62 27.62 11.11
N TRP A 50 -0.24 26.43 10.66
CA TRP A 50 1.11 25.91 10.88
C TRP A 50 2.20 26.72 10.17
N PRO A 51 2.09 27.08 8.89
CA PRO A 51 3.01 28.00 8.25
C PRO A 51 3.16 29.35 8.99
N ILE A 52 2.07 29.94 9.45
CA ILE A 52 2.13 31.20 10.22
C ILE A 52 2.97 31.01 11.49
N ILE A 53 2.79 29.91 12.22
CA ILE A 53 3.58 29.62 13.43
C ILE A 53 5.06 29.47 13.08
N LEU A 54 5.39 28.73 12.04
CA LEU A 54 6.77 28.54 11.60
C LEU A 54 7.42 29.86 11.18
N MET A 55 6.70 30.70 10.45
CA MET A 55 7.17 32.04 10.06
C MET A 55 7.39 32.94 11.28
N MET A 56 6.54 32.85 12.31
CA MET A 56 6.73 33.59 13.57
C MET A 56 7.96 33.13 14.36
N LEU A 57 8.38 31.90 14.17
CA LEU A 57 9.59 31.30 14.78
C LEU A 57 10.82 31.44 13.88
N ASP A 58 10.70 32.10 12.72
CA ASP A 58 11.75 32.21 11.70
C ASP A 58 12.28 30.85 11.23
N LEU A 59 11.37 29.87 11.12
CA LEU A 59 11.69 28.51 10.70
C LEU A 59 11.26 28.26 9.25
N PRO A 60 12.01 27.44 8.49
CA PRO A 60 11.64 27.08 7.13
C PRO A 60 10.34 26.27 7.08
N LEU A 61 9.56 26.49 6.02
CA LEU A 61 8.29 25.80 5.81
C LEU A 61 8.49 24.39 5.23
N PRO A 62 7.58 23.45 5.50
CA PRO A 62 7.52 22.16 4.79
C PRO A 62 7.43 22.38 3.27
N LYS A 63 8.09 21.52 2.48
CA LYS A 63 8.16 21.68 1.03
C LYS A 63 6.81 21.38 0.36
N HIS A 64 6.12 20.32 0.83
CA HIS A 64 4.83 19.90 0.29
C HIS A 64 3.84 19.57 1.40
N LEU A 65 2.56 19.79 1.11
CA LEU A 65 1.43 19.38 1.95
C LEU A 65 0.45 18.58 1.11
N TYR A 66 0.16 17.37 1.56
CA TYR A 66 -0.79 16.47 0.91
C TYR A 66 -1.99 16.20 1.81
N GLY A 67 -3.20 16.42 1.26
CA GLY A 67 -4.46 16.08 1.93
C GLY A 67 -5.10 14.84 1.31
N HIS A 68 -5.19 13.74 2.07
CA HIS A 68 -5.93 12.56 1.63
C HIS A 68 -7.40 12.63 2.02
N GLY A 69 -8.26 11.92 1.26
CA GLY A 69 -9.70 11.78 1.53
C GLY A 69 -10.01 10.87 2.72
N TRP A 70 -11.28 10.72 3.02
CA TRP A 70 -11.76 9.77 4.01
C TRP A 70 -11.87 8.36 3.44
N ILE A 71 -11.67 7.38 4.32
CA ILE A 71 -12.06 6.00 4.04
C ILE A 71 -13.47 5.83 4.57
N ASN A 72 -14.44 5.69 3.66
CA ASN A 72 -15.80 5.35 3.98
C ASN A 72 -15.97 3.83 3.93
N PHE A 73 -16.92 3.30 4.68
CA PHE A 73 -17.30 1.89 4.62
C PHE A 73 -18.73 1.78 4.08
N ASN A 74 -18.91 1.07 2.97
CA ASN A 74 -20.19 0.94 2.28
C ASN A 74 -20.88 2.30 2.05
N GLY A 75 -20.11 3.31 1.61
CA GLY A 75 -20.60 4.66 1.33
C GLY A 75 -20.87 5.53 2.55
N GLN A 76 -20.62 5.03 3.75
CA GLN A 76 -20.84 5.76 5.00
C GLN A 76 -19.52 6.03 5.73
N LYS A 77 -19.45 7.16 6.43
CA LYS A 77 -18.30 7.47 7.28
C LYS A 77 -18.18 6.41 8.39
N MET A 78 -16.99 5.86 8.57
CA MET A 78 -16.72 4.94 9.66
C MET A 78 -16.92 5.60 11.02
N SER A 79 -17.69 4.94 11.90
CA SER A 79 -17.95 5.41 13.25
C SER A 79 -18.09 4.23 14.21
N LYS A 80 -17.44 4.33 15.38
CA LYS A 80 -17.56 3.32 16.44
C LYS A 80 -19.01 3.18 16.93
N SER A 81 -19.79 4.26 16.92
CA SER A 81 -21.20 4.24 17.32
C SER A 81 -22.10 3.52 16.30
N LEU A 82 -21.72 3.48 15.02
CA LEU A 82 -22.42 2.75 13.98
C LEU A 82 -22.00 1.28 13.87
N GLY A 83 -20.91 0.89 14.55
CA GLY A 83 -20.39 -0.47 14.45
C GLY A 83 -19.82 -0.84 13.07
N ASN A 84 -19.61 0.14 12.20
CA ASN A 84 -19.13 -0.04 10.82
C ASN A 84 -17.62 0.20 10.69
N VAL A 85 -16.86 -0.03 11.74
CA VAL A 85 -15.38 0.07 11.74
C VAL A 85 -14.82 -1.31 11.55
N ILE A 86 -14.00 -1.45 10.50
CA ILE A 86 -13.21 -2.67 10.28
C ILE A 86 -11.89 -2.52 11.01
N ASP A 87 -11.52 -3.57 11.75
CA ASP A 87 -10.21 -3.64 12.36
C ASP A 87 -9.17 -4.05 11.32
N PRO A 88 -8.20 -3.19 10.97
CA PRO A 88 -7.17 -3.50 9.99
C PRO A 88 -6.26 -4.65 10.44
N PHE A 89 -6.16 -4.93 11.74
CA PHE A 89 -5.38 -6.06 12.24
C PHE A 89 -6.04 -7.39 11.89
N VAL A 90 -7.37 -7.48 12.02
CA VAL A 90 -8.14 -8.67 11.59
C VAL A 90 -7.93 -8.95 10.10
N LEU A 91 -7.99 -7.91 9.27
CA LEU A 91 -7.73 -8.05 7.83
C LEU A 91 -6.28 -8.47 7.55
N ALA A 92 -5.32 -7.88 8.24
CA ALA A 92 -3.91 -8.20 8.06
C ALA A 92 -3.53 -9.62 8.54
N GLU A 93 -4.16 -10.11 9.60
CA GLU A 93 -4.00 -11.49 10.07
C GLU A 93 -4.60 -12.49 9.08
N ARG A 94 -5.73 -12.14 8.48
CA ARG A 94 -6.49 -13.02 7.59
C ARG A 94 -5.93 -13.10 6.17
N TYR A 95 -5.53 -11.97 5.59
CA TYR A 95 -5.10 -11.85 4.18
C TYR A 95 -3.62 -11.49 4.01
N GLY A 96 -2.93 -11.22 5.09
CA GLY A 96 -1.59 -10.65 5.07
C GLY A 96 -1.60 -9.12 4.94
N SER A 97 -0.63 -8.48 5.60
CA SER A 97 -0.52 -7.01 5.59
C SER A 97 -0.33 -6.43 4.19
N ASP A 98 0.32 -7.15 3.28
CA ASP A 98 0.61 -6.68 1.93
C ASP A 98 -0.63 -6.61 1.05
N ALA A 99 -1.55 -7.58 1.17
CA ALA A 99 -2.82 -7.55 0.45
C ALA A 99 -3.69 -6.37 0.89
N VAL A 100 -3.74 -6.08 2.21
CA VAL A 100 -4.45 -4.93 2.76
C VAL A 100 -3.81 -3.61 2.30
N ARG A 101 -2.48 -3.51 2.34
CA ARG A 101 -1.74 -2.33 1.85
C ARG A 101 -2.01 -2.08 0.36
N TYR A 102 -1.92 -3.14 -0.45
CA TYR A 102 -2.19 -3.06 -1.89
C TYR A 102 -3.60 -2.52 -2.16
N GLN A 103 -4.62 -3.12 -1.53
CA GLN A 103 -6.01 -2.71 -1.75
C GLN A 103 -6.24 -1.25 -1.36
N ILE A 104 -5.75 -0.82 -0.18
CA ILE A 104 -5.90 0.55 0.27
C ILE A 104 -5.21 1.52 -0.70
N LEU A 105 -3.96 1.26 -1.08
CA LEU A 105 -3.20 2.14 -1.96
C LEU A 105 -3.71 2.12 -3.41
N ARG A 106 -4.33 1.01 -3.84
CA ARG A 106 -4.93 0.86 -5.17
C ARG A 106 -6.24 1.61 -5.32
N ASP A 107 -7.09 1.58 -4.29
CA ASP A 107 -8.45 2.11 -4.35
C ASP A 107 -8.61 3.46 -3.65
N MET A 108 -7.53 4.01 -3.07
CA MET A 108 -7.53 5.35 -2.45
C MET A 108 -6.75 6.37 -3.29
N PRO A 109 -7.37 6.99 -4.30
CA PRO A 109 -6.74 8.09 -4.98
C PRO A 109 -6.62 9.28 -4.03
N TYR A 110 -5.41 9.83 -3.87
CA TYR A 110 -5.22 11.04 -3.07
C TYR A 110 -6.05 12.20 -3.63
N GLY A 111 -6.65 12.97 -2.70
CA GLY A 111 -7.53 14.09 -3.03
C GLY A 111 -9.01 13.72 -3.16
N SER A 112 -9.37 12.45 -3.08
CA SER A 112 -10.76 11.97 -3.11
C SER A 112 -11.07 11.09 -1.92
N ASP A 113 -12.35 10.99 -1.54
CA ASP A 113 -12.80 9.98 -0.60
C ASP A 113 -12.80 8.61 -1.27
N CYS A 114 -12.42 7.57 -0.55
CA CYS A 114 -12.55 6.21 -1.01
C CYS A 114 -13.69 5.49 -0.30
N ASN A 115 -14.23 4.49 -0.97
CA ASN A 115 -15.20 3.58 -0.38
C ASN A 115 -14.59 2.20 -0.23
N PHE A 116 -14.33 1.81 1.01
CA PHE A 116 -13.91 0.46 1.33
C PHE A 116 -15.15 -0.43 1.47
N SER A 117 -15.10 -1.63 0.94
CA SER A 117 -16.03 -2.71 1.27
C SER A 117 -15.28 -4.05 1.24
N ASN A 118 -15.85 -5.05 1.93
CA ASN A 118 -15.28 -6.39 1.96
C ASN A 118 -15.24 -7.00 0.55
N GLU A 119 -16.28 -6.75 -0.25
CA GLU A 119 -16.41 -7.22 -1.63
C GLU A 119 -15.31 -6.62 -2.52
N ILE A 120 -15.06 -5.32 -2.42
CA ILE A 120 -14.00 -4.64 -3.17
C ILE A 120 -12.64 -5.23 -2.81
N MET A 121 -12.38 -5.41 -1.51
CA MET A 121 -11.11 -5.96 -1.04
C MET A 121 -10.88 -7.38 -1.54
N ILE A 122 -11.85 -8.29 -1.35
CA ILE A 122 -11.74 -9.67 -1.81
C ILE A 122 -11.65 -9.72 -3.34
N GLY A 123 -12.42 -8.88 -4.03
CA GLY A 123 -12.36 -8.75 -5.48
C GLY A 123 -10.95 -8.36 -5.96
N ARG A 124 -10.31 -7.39 -5.33
CA ARG A 124 -8.93 -6.99 -5.65
C ARG A 124 -7.91 -8.09 -5.37
N ILE A 125 -8.03 -8.76 -4.22
CA ILE A 125 -7.14 -9.88 -3.90
C ILE A 125 -7.28 -10.98 -4.95
N ASN A 126 -8.50 -11.36 -5.30
CA ASN A 126 -8.74 -12.41 -6.27
C ASN A 126 -8.31 -12.05 -7.69
N THR A 127 -8.62 -10.83 -8.15
CA THR A 127 -8.37 -10.41 -9.53
C THR A 127 -6.91 -10.01 -9.72
N ASP A 128 -6.47 -8.99 -8.99
CA ASP A 128 -5.17 -8.38 -9.24
C ASP A 128 -4.03 -9.24 -8.65
N LEU A 129 -4.19 -9.70 -7.40
CA LEU A 129 -3.10 -10.39 -6.71
C LEU A 129 -3.06 -11.89 -6.99
N ALA A 130 -4.18 -12.59 -6.91
CA ALA A 130 -4.20 -14.05 -7.13
C ALA A 130 -4.17 -14.39 -8.63
N ASN A 131 -5.12 -13.84 -9.42
CA ASN A 131 -5.25 -14.22 -10.82
C ASN A 131 -4.21 -13.56 -11.73
N ASP A 132 -3.89 -12.27 -11.52
CA ASP A 132 -2.93 -11.59 -12.40
C ASP A 132 -1.49 -11.85 -11.94
N LEU A 133 -1.08 -11.31 -10.80
CA LEU A 133 0.31 -11.38 -10.34
C LEU A 133 0.71 -12.79 -9.87
N GLY A 134 -0.06 -13.39 -8.98
CA GLY A 134 0.23 -14.70 -8.40
C GLY A 134 0.23 -15.82 -9.45
N ASN A 135 -0.73 -15.79 -10.37
CA ASN A 135 -0.79 -16.74 -11.46
C ASN A 135 0.34 -16.55 -12.48
N LEU A 136 0.73 -15.29 -12.79
CA LEU A 136 1.88 -15.01 -13.65
C LEU A 136 3.15 -15.64 -13.09
N VAL A 137 3.46 -15.40 -11.82
CA VAL A 137 4.64 -15.94 -11.14
C VAL A 137 4.59 -17.47 -11.12
N SER A 138 3.50 -18.06 -10.62
CA SER A 138 3.39 -19.50 -10.44
C SER A 138 3.43 -20.26 -11.77
N ARG A 139 2.76 -19.76 -12.82
CA ARG A 139 2.79 -20.37 -14.18
C ARG A 139 4.19 -20.31 -14.78
N THR A 140 4.86 -19.15 -14.66
CA THR A 140 6.21 -18.96 -15.22
C THR A 140 7.21 -19.90 -14.54
N VAL A 141 7.23 -19.93 -13.22
CA VAL A 141 8.10 -20.83 -12.43
C VAL A 141 7.78 -22.31 -12.72
N ALA A 142 6.50 -22.68 -12.75
CA ALA A 142 6.10 -24.06 -13.04
C ALA A 142 6.50 -24.51 -14.45
N MET A 143 6.43 -23.63 -15.45
CA MET A 143 6.87 -23.95 -16.82
C MET A 143 8.40 -24.07 -16.91
N ALA A 144 9.14 -23.19 -16.26
CA ALA A 144 10.59 -23.28 -16.20
C ALA A 144 11.06 -24.58 -15.51
N ASP A 145 10.44 -24.93 -14.39
CA ASP A 145 10.72 -26.19 -13.70
C ASP A 145 10.36 -27.42 -14.57
N LYS A 146 9.15 -27.42 -15.15
CA LYS A 146 8.66 -28.55 -15.93
C LYS A 146 9.46 -28.82 -17.19
N TYR A 147 9.87 -27.79 -17.91
CA TYR A 147 10.47 -27.93 -19.24
C TYR A 147 12.01 -27.87 -19.21
N PHE A 148 12.60 -27.28 -18.19
CA PHE A 148 14.06 -27.09 -18.07
C PHE A 148 14.62 -27.56 -16.73
N GLY A 149 13.84 -28.25 -15.89
CA GLY A 149 14.30 -28.69 -14.57
C GLY A 149 14.65 -27.54 -13.62
N GLY A 150 14.03 -26.38 -13.83
CA GLY A 150 14.21 -25.18 -13.00
C GLY A 150 15.31 -24.21 -13.47
N THR A 151 16.23 -24.64 -14.33
CA THR A 151 17.34 -23.79 -14.82
C THR A 151 17.21 -23.54 -16.32
N LEU A 152 17.05 -22.28 -16.71
CA LEU A 152 16.94 -21.94 -18.13
C LEU A 152 18.31 -22.15 -18.86
N PRO A 153 18.31 -22.63 -20.10
CA PRO A 153 19.52 -22.70 -20.91
C PRO A 153 19.99 -21.30 -21.35
N GLU A 154 21.27 -21.14 -21.62
CA GLU A 154 21.83 -19.87 -22.13
C GLU A 154 21.32 -19.57 -23.54
N GLU A 155 21.16 -20.60 -24.37
CA GLU A 155 20.68 -20.44 -25.74
C GLU A 155 19.22 -20.00 -25.78
N LYS A 156 18.95 -18.87 -26.42
CA LYS A 156 17.62 -18.28 -26.55
C LYS A 156 17.39 -17.75 -27.94
N LYS A 157 16.20 -18.00 -28.49
CA LYS A 157 15.78 -17.49 -29.78
C LYS A 157 14.70 -16.41 -29.60
N ALA A 158 15.07 -15.15 -29.76
CA ALA A 158 14.15 -14.03 -29.71
C ALA A 158 13.28 -13.94 -30.99
N GLU A 159 12.09 -13.38 -30.86
CA GLU A 159 11.18 -13.08 -31.96
C GLU A 159 10.57 -11.68 -31.79
N PRO A 160 10.09 -11.02 -32.89
CA PRO A 160 9.57 -9.65 -32.81
C PRO A 160 8.43 -9.43 -31.80
N ILE A 161 7.65 -10.46 -31.49
CA ILE A 161 6.58 -10.40 -30.49
C ILE A 161 7.10 -10.11 -29.07
N ASP A 162 8.38 -10.35 -28.82
CA ASP A 162 9.03 -10.10 -27.53
C ASP A 162 9.23 -8.62 -27.24
N ASP A 163 9.39 -7.82 -28.30
CA ASP A 163 9.84 -6.42 -28.20
C ASP A 163 8.85 -5.54 -27.46
N GLU A 164 7.56 -5.78 -27.63
CA GLU A 164 6.53 -5.01 -26.92
C GLU A 164 6.64 -5.19 -25.41
N LEU A 165 6.66 -6.44 -24.93
CA LEU A 165 6.76 -6.72 -23.50
C LEU A 165 8.07 -6.22 -22.90
N ARG A 166 9.19 -6.42 -23.57
CA ARG A 166 10.53 -6.00 -23.14
C ARG A 166 10.62 -4.48 -23.04
N THR A 167 10.13 -3.78 -24.06
CA THR A 167 10.14 -2.31 -24.08
C THR A 167 9.23 -1.75 -23.00
N MET A 168 8.02 -2.31 -22.86
CA MET A 168 7.05 -1.86 -21.87
C MET A 168 7.56 -2.05 -20.44
N ALA A 169 8.21 -3.19 -20.16
CA ALA A 169 8.79 -3.47 -18.85
C ALA A 169 9.97 -2.54 -18.53
N ALA A 170 10.92 -2.37 -19.48
CA ALA A 170 12.09 -1.51 -19.27
C ALA A 170 11.72 -0.03 -19.10
N ALA A 171 10.68 0.44 -19.77
CA ALA A 171 10.22 1.83 -19.71
C ALA A 171 9.38 2.15 -18.47
N LEU A 172 9.07 1.16 -17.62
CA LEU A 172 8.08 1.30 -16.53
C LEU A 172 8.58 2.19 -15.37
N VAL A 173 9.89 2.22 -15.12
CA VAL A 173 10.47 2.86 -13.93
C VAL A 173 10.18 4.36 -13.87
N GLU A 174 10.39 5.08 -14.96
CA GLU A 174 10.24 6.54 -15.00
C GLU A 174 8.80 7.00 -14.74
N PRO A 175 7.76 6.49 -15.43
CA PRO A 175 6.38 6.88 -15.17
C PRO A 175 5.91 6.48 -13.76
N VAL A 176 6.30 5.32 -13.26
CA VAL A 176 5.94 4.88 -11.90
C VAL A 176 6.58 5.78 -10.85
N SER A 177 7.87 6.11 -10.99
CA SER A 177 8.58 6.98 -10.05
C SER A 177 7.96 8.37 -10.01
N LYS A 178 7.67 8.96 -11.16
CA LYS A 178 7.00 10.25 -11.25
C LYS A 178 5.63 10.24 -10.56
N LEU A 179 4.84 9.18 -10.77
CA LEU A 179 3.54 9.04 -10.12
C LEU A 179 3.66 8.90 -8.59
N ILE A 180 4.70 8.20 -8.11
CA ILE A 180 4.98 8.10 -6.67
C ILE A 180 5.39 9.45 -6.09
N GLU A 181 6.28 10.21 -6.76
CA GLU A 181 6.68 11.55 -6.34
C GLU A 181 5.50 12.52 -6.29
N GLU A 182 4.55 12.39 -7.23
CA GLU A 182 3.30 13.14 -7.25
C GLU A 182 2.25 12.59 -6.28
N ALA A 183 2.58 11.59 -5.46
CA ALA A 183 1.70 10.86 -4.55
C ALA A 183 0.46 10.24 -5.25
N GLN A 184 0.56 9.92 -6.53
CA GLN A 184 -0.48 9.25 -7.29
C GLN A 184 -0.32 7.71 -7.23
N LEU A 185 -0.30 7.15 -6.02
CA LEU A 185 0.06 5.76 -5.76
C LEU A 185 -0.87 4.75 -6.45
N SER A 186 -2.16 5.05 -6.52
CA SER A 186 -3.14 4.22 -7.24
C SER A 186 -2.79 4.10 -8.73
N LYS A 187 -2.43 5.21 -9.37
CA LYS A 187 -2.03 5.21 -10.78
C LYS A 187 -0.67 4.52 -11.00
N ALA A 188 0.26 4.68 -10.06
CA ALA A 188 1.53 3.95 -10.11
C ALA A 188 1.31 2.43 -10.12
N LEU A 189 0.42 1.93 -9.27
CA LEU A 189 0.01 0.52 -9.26
C LEU A 189 -0.69 0.13 -10.57
N GLU A 190 -1.51 0.99 -11.15
CA GLU A 190 -2.14 0.73 -12.47
C GLU A 190 -1.11 0.53 -13.57
N GLU A 191 -0.09 1.40 -13.64
CA GLU A 191 0.97 1.26 -14.65
C GLU A 191 1.74 -0.06 -14.49
N ILE A 192 2.07 -0.45 -13.26
CA ILE A 192 2.74 -1.73 -13.01
C ILE A 192 1.85 -2.91 -13.46
N PHE A 193 0.56 -2.88 -13.11
CA PHE A 193 -0.36 -3.96 -13.48
C PHE A 193 -0.68 -4.04 -14.96
N LYS A 194 -0.48 -2.97 -15.75
CA LYS A 194 -0.53 -3.06 -17.22
C LYS A 194 0.57 -3.98 -17.76
N VAL A 195 1.78 -3.93 -17.20
CA VAL A 195 2.87 -4.84 -17.58
C VAL A 195 2.57 -6.26 -17.14
N VAL A 196 2.04 -6.46 -15.93
CA VAL A 196 1.61 -7.79 -15.44
C VAL A 196 0.55 -8.40 -16.37
N SER A 197 -0.45 -7.62 -16.75
CA SER A 197 -1.50 -8.04 -17.68
C SER A 197 -0.94 -8.33 -19.08
N ARG A 198 -0.01 -7.49 -19.58
CA ARG A 198 0.67 -7.74 -20.86
C ARG A 198 1.50 -9.03 -20.84
N ALA A 199 2.18 -9.32 -19.72
CA ALA A 199 2.92 -10.55 -19.54
C ALA A 199 2.02 -11.79 -19.55
N ASN A 200 0.86 -11.74 -18.89
CA ASN A 200 -0.13 -12.81 -18.96
C ASN A 200 -0.62 -13.03 -20.40
N LYS A 201 -0.95 -11.96 -21.13
CA LYS A 201 -1.35 -12.05 -22.55
C LYS A 201 -0.22 -12.60 -23.42
N TYR A 202 1.04 -12.24 -23.15
CA TYR A 202 2.20 -12.77 -23.86
C TYR A 202 2.37 -14.28 -23.68
N ILE A 203 2.03 -14.84 -22.51
CA ILE A 203 1.98 -16.29 -22.31
C ILE A 203 0.96 -16.95 -23.27
N ASP A 204 -0.22 -16.35 -23.41
CA ASP A 204 -1.28 -16.91 -24.26
C ASP A 204 -0.94 -16.79 -25.76
N GLU A 205 -0.33 -15.68 -26.17
CA GLU A 205 0.10 -15.44 -27.57
C GLU A 205 1.26 -16.34 -27.99
N THR A 206 2.23 -16.58 -27.09
CA THR A 206 3.41 -17.42 -27.37
C THR A 206 3.18 -18.90 -27.15
N ALA A 207 2.10 -19.24 -26.44
CA ALA A 207 1.67 -20.61 -26.16
C ALA A 207 2.83 -21.57 -25.78
N PRO A 208 3.54 -21.33 -24.65
CA PRO A 208 4.72 -22.10 -24.25
C PRO A 208 4.52 -23.62 -24.26
N TRP A 209 3.31 -24.07 -23.94
CA TRP A 209 2.93 -25.50 -23.95
C TRP A 209 2.92 -26.11 -25.36
N VAL A 210 2.82 -25.29 -26.39
CA VAL A 210 2.94 -25.73 -27.81
C VAL A 210 4.42 -25.78 -28.18
N LEU A 211 5.21 -24.77 -27.83
CA LEU A 211 6.64 -24.73 -28.07
C LEU A 211 7.35 -25.95 -27.45
N ALA A 212 6.96 -26.34 -26.25
CA ALA A 212 7.53 -27.46 -25.51
C ALA A 212 7.31 -28.85 -26.17
N LYS A 213 6.54 -28.96 -27.27
CA LYS A 213 6.30 -30.23 -27.97
C LYS A 213 7.44 -30.61 -28.93
N SER A 214 8.34 -29.70 -29.27
CA SER A 214 9.42 -29.92 -30.21
C SER A 214 10.75 -29.42 -29.61
N GLU A 215 11.79 -30.26 -29.71
CA GLU A 215 13.14 -29.88 -29.26
C GLU A 215 13.70 -28.67 -30.00
N GLU A 216 13.37 -28.51 -31.28
CA GLU A 216 13.77 -27.37 -32.10
C GLU A 216 13.26 -26.03 -31.54
N ASN A 217 12.12 -26.04 -30.85
CA ASN A 217 11.50 -24.85 -30.26
C ASN A 217 11.99 -24.57 -28.82
N MET A 218 12.82 -25.39 -28.22
CA MET A 218 13.30 -25.20 -26.84
C MET A 218 14.05 -23.87 -26.65
N PRO A 219 14.94 -23.41 -27.58
CA PRO A 219 15.55 -22.07 -27.46
C PRO A 219 14.52 -20.94 -27.51
N ARG A 220 13.45 -21.10 -28.29
CA ARG A 220 12.34 -20.14 -28.30
C ARG A 220 11.58 -20.13 -26.98
N LEU A 221 11.25 -21.29 -26.44
CA LEU A 221 10.60 -21.45 -25.14
C LEU A 221 11.44 -20.81 -24.03
N ALA A 222 12.77 -21.02 -24.05
CA ALA A 222 13.67 -20.41 -23.09
C ALA A 222 13.65 -18.88 -23.16
N ALA A 223 13.60 -18.30 -24.37
CA ALA A 223 13.47 -16.86 -24.55
C ALA A 223 12.15 -16.33 -23.98
N VAL A 224 11.02 -17.01 -24.23
CA VAL A 224 9.71 -16.66 -23.69
C VAL A 224 9.72 -16.63 -22.16
N LEU A 225 10.22 -17.69 -21.53
CA LEU A 225 10.25 -17.79 -20.07
C LEU A 225 11.21 -16.75 -19.46
N TYR A 226 12.34 -16.49 -20.08
CA TYR A 226 13.29 -15.46 -19.65
C TYR A 226 12.65 -14.06 -19.69
N ASN A 227 11.93 -13.73 -20.75
CA ASN A 227 11.23 -12.45 -20.87
C ASN A 227 10.15 -12.28 -19.79
N LEU A 228 9.46 -13.36 -19.44
CA LEU A 228 8.49 -13.35 -18.34
C LEU A 228 9.16 -13.14 -16.98
N LEU A 229 10.27 -13.85 -16.71
CA LEU A 229 11.03 -13.70 -15.45
C LEU A 229 11.59 -12.29 -15.28
N GLU A 230 12.14 -11.70 -16.33
CA GLU A 230 12.61 -10.31 -16.33
C GLU A 230 11.47 -9.30 -16.08
N SER A 231 10.31 -9.51 -16.72
CA SER A 231 9.14 -8.66 -16.49
C SER A 231 8.64 -8.77 -15.05
N ILE A 232 8.62 -9.97 -14.47
CA ILE A 232 8.27 -10.21 -13.07
C ILE A 232 9.30 -9.53 -12.16
N ARG A 233 10.61 -9.62 -12.45
CA ARG A 233 11.67 -8.96 -11.68
C ARG A 233 11.43 -7.45 -11.59
N ILE A 234 11.22 -6.79 -12.72
CA ILE A 234 11.01 -5.35 -12.80
C ILE A 234 9.72 -4.95 -12.05
N CYS A 235 8.61 -5.63 -12.34
CA CYS A 235 7.34 -5.35 -11.68
C CYS A 235 7.41 -5.57 -10.16
N SER A 236 8.03 -6.65 -9.71
CA SER A 236 8.15 -6.96 -8.27
C SER A 236 9.09 -6.00 -7.55
N GLY A 237 10.15 -5.51 -8.20
CA GLY A 237 11.00 -4.46 -7.65
C GLY A 237 10.23 -3.16 -7.42
N LEU A 238 9.41 -2.73 -8.39
CA LEU A 238 8.55 -1.55 -8.26
C LEU A 238 7.38 -1.76 -7.29
N LEU A 239 6.92 -2.99 -7.10
CA LEU A 239 5.88 -3.34 -6.12
C LEU A 239 6.41 -3.46 -4.69
N PHE A 240 7.72 -3.57 -4.49
CA PHE A 240 8.31 -3.77 -3.17
C PHE A 240 7.90 -2.73 -2.12
N PRO A 241 7.86 -1.40 -2.40
CA PRO A 241 7.40 -0.41 -1.43
C PRO A 241 5.92 -0.62 -1.01
N PHE A 242 5.11 -1.21 -1.87
CA PHE A 242 3.70 -1.48 -1.63
C PHE A 242 3.48 -2.80 -0.88
N MET A 243 4.25 -3.83 -1.21
CA MET A 243 4.13 -5.21 -0.69
C MET A 243 5.47 -5.78 -0.19
N PRO A 244 6.07 -5.19 0.85
CA PRO A 244 7.46 -5.49 1.26
C PRO A 244 7.67 -6.91 1.80
N LYS A 245 6.64 -7.63 2.22
CA LYS A 245 6.75 -9.01 2.72
C LYS A 245 6.60 -10.05 1.61
N THR A 246 5.88 -9.71 0.55
CA THR A 246 5.57 -10.65 -0.53
C THR A 246 6.61 -10.60 -1.64
N MET A 247 7.12 -9.42 -1.98
CA MET A 247 8.05 -9.29 -3.10
C MET A 247 9.37 -10.05 -2.90
N PRO A 248 9.98 -10.13 -1.72
CA PRO A 248 11.13 -11.02 -1.50
C PRO A 248 10.84 -12.49 -1.80
N LYS A 249 9.62 -12.99 -1.53
CA LYS A 249 9.21 -14.35 -1.88
C LYS A 249 9.09 -14.54 -3.40
N VAL A 250 8.66 -13.49 -4.13
CA VAL A 250 8.67 -13.50 -5.59
C VAL A 250 10.09 -13.60 -6.11
N TRP A 251 11.02 -12.80 -5.57
CA TRP A 251 12.43 -12.79 -5.98
C TRP A 251 13.08 -14.16 -5.78
N GLU A 252 12.87 -14.78 -4.62
CA GLU A 252 13.33 -16.14 -4.35
C GLU A 252 12.81 -17.12 -5.41
N GLN A 253 11.52 -17.05 -5.74
CA GLN A 253 10.90 -17.97 -6.72
C GLN A 253 11.46 -17.79 -8.13
N ILE A 254 11.76 -16.57 -8.55
CA ILE A 254 12.29 -16.29 -9.89
C ILE A 254 13.83 -16.35 -9.97
N GLY A 255 14.51 -16.67 -8.86
CA GLY A 255 15.98 -16.75 -8.80
C GLY A 255 16.67 -15.39 -8.86
N ALA A 256 16.01 -14.32 -8.41
CA ALA A 256 16.58 -12.99 -8.28
C ALA A 256 17.06 -12.73 -6.85
N ASP A 257 18.10 -11.92 -6.71
CA ASP A 257 18.57 -11.40 -5.43
C ASP A 257 18.29 -9.89 -5.27
N GLU A 258 18.61 -9.34 -4.10
CA GLU A 258 18.40 -7.92 -3.80
C GLU A 258 19.17 -6.99 -4.75
N SER A 259 20.33 -7.39 -5.24
CA SER A 259 21.13 -6.57 -6.16
C SER A 259 20.48 -6.48 -7.54
N MET A 260 19.81 -7.54 -7.98
CA MET A 260 19.09 -7.60 -9.25
C MET A 260 17.76 -6.85 -9.23
N THR A 261 17.23 -6.61 -8.04
CA THR A 261 15.94 -5.92 -7.82
C THR A 261 16.11 -4.52 -7.22
N ALA A 262 17.35 -4.06 -7.08
CA ALA A 262 17.67 -2.70 -6.67
C ALA A 262 17.11 -1.68 -7.69
N TYR A 263 16.67 -0.53 -7.20
CA TYR A 263 15.95 0.47 -8.00
C TYR A 263 16.70 0.89 -9.28
N ASP A 264 18.00 1.05 -9.21
CA ASP A 264 18.87 1.44 -10.33
C ASP A 264 18.97 0.37 -11.44
N THR A 265 18.62 -0.88 -11.13
CA THR A 265 18.62 -1.98 -12.11
C THR A 265 17.26 -2.18 -12.79
N LEU A 266 16.16 -1.61 -12.25
CA LEU A 266 14.82 -1.89 -12.73
C LEU A 266 14.53 -1.31 -14.13
N GLY A 267 15.24 -0.25 -14.55
CA GLY A 267 15.14 0.31 -15.90
C GLY A 267 15.89 -0.51 -16.97
N THR A 268 16.62 -1.56 -16.57
CA THR A 268 17.39 -2.40 -17.48
C THR A 268 16.73 -3.77 -17.62
N PHE A 269 16.44 -4.19 -18.85
CA PHE A 269 15.95 -5.52 -19.15
C PHE A 269 17.14 -6.46 -19.41
N GLY A 270 17.11 -7.68 -18.87
CA GLY A 270 18.18 -8.67 -19.06
C GLY A 270 19.23 -8.65 -17.94
N VAL A 271 18.85 -8.31 -16.72
CA VAL A 271 19.71 -8.32 -15.52
C VAL A 271 19.82 -9.72 -14.91
N LEU A 272 18.76 -10.53 -14.99
CA LEU A 272 18.84 -11.94 -14.55
C LEU A 272 19.90 -12.69 -15.36
N PRO A 273 20.64 -13.63 -14.73
CA PRO A 273 21.55 -14.52 -15.46
C PRO A 273 20.84 -15.24 -16.61
N GLN A 274 21.53 -15.44 -17.74
CA GLN A 274 20.91 -16.15 -18.87
C GLN A 274 20.50 -17.58 -18.50
N ASN A 275 21.21 -18.20 -17.58
CA ASN A 275 20.95 -19.52 -17.02
C ASN A 275 20.30 -19.44 -15.63
N VAL A 276 19.38 -18.47 -15.43
CA VAL A 276 18.68 -18.27 -14.17
C VAL A 276 17.99 -19.56 -13.70
N THR A 277 18.10 -19.82 -12.40
CA THR A 277 17.44 -20.95 -11.73
C THR A 277 16.26 -20.47 -10.93
N VAL A 278 15.09 -21.01 -11.21
CA VAL A 278 13.84 -20.71 -10.48
C VAL A 278 13.60 -21.72 -9.36
N HIS A 279 12.89 -21.30 -8.33
CA HIS A 279 12.54 -22.14 -7.20
C HIS A 279 11.04 -22.19 -6.98
N LYS A 280 10.48 -23.39 -6.85
CA LYS A 280 9.07 -23.51 -6.46
C LYS A 280 8.89 -23.01 -5.03
N GLY A 281 7.92 -22.12 -4.84
CA GLY A 281 7.56 -21.60 -3.53
C GLY A 281 6.08 -21.78 -3.20
N GLU A 282 5.68 -21.19 -2.10
CA GLU A 282 4.28 -21.12 -1.69
C GLU A 282 3.43 -20.32 -2.68
N VAL A 283 2.14 -20.57 -2.68
CA VAL A 283 1.17 -19.70 -3.37
C VAL A 283 1.20 -18.32 -2.69
N LEU A 284 1.54 -17.29 -3.47
CA LEU A 284 1.71 -15.93 -2.94
C LEU A 284 0.40 -15.34 -2.41
N PHE A 285 -0.67 -15.52 -3.17
CA PHE A 285 -2.02 -15.06 -2.83
C PHE A 285 -3.02 -16.18 -3.16
N PRO A 286 -3.52 -16.90 -2.14
CA PRO A 286 -4.55 -17.89 -2.34
C PRO A 286 -5.85 -17.23 -2.79
N ARG A 287 -6.57 -17.88 -3.70
CA ARG A 287 -7.89 -17.41 -4.12
C ARG A 287 -8.88 -17.57 -2.97
N ILE A 288 -9.68 -16.56 -2.73
CA ILE A 288 -10.66 -16.47 -1.65
C ILE A 288 -12.05 -16.77 -2.20
N ASP A 289 -12.81 -17.62 -1.51
CA ASP A 289 -14.23 -17.80 -1.77
C ASP A 289 -14.99 -16.57 -1.27
N MET A 290 -15.49 -15.78 -2.22
CA MET A 290 -16.08 -14.46 -1.92
C MET A 290 -17.34 -14.57 -1.06
N GLU A 291 -18.24 -15.48 -1.36
CA GLU A 291 -19.53 -15.58 -0.65
C GLU A 291 -19.31 -15.97 0.82
N LYS A 292 -18.54 -17.06 1.02
CA LYS A 292 -18.20 -17.54 2.36
C LYS A 292 -17.46 -16.49 3.19
N GLU A 293 -16.50 -15.82 2.57
CA GLU A 293 -15.63 -14.85 3.25
C GLU A 293 -16.40 -13.59 3.65
N ILE A 294 -17.30 -13.08 2.81
CA ILE A 294 -18.14 -11.93 3.13
C ILE A 294 -19.05 -12.23 4.33
N ASP A 295 -19.66 -13.42 4.37
CA ASP A 295 -20.51 -13.81 5.50
C ASP A 295 -19.71 -13.85 6.81
N GLU A 296 -18.48 -14.42 6.77
CA GLU A 296 -17.60 -14.44 7.93
C GLU A 296 -17.17 -13.04 8.38
N LEU A 297 -16.75 -12.16 7.45
CA LEU A 297 -16.35 -10.79 7.78
C LEU A 297 -17.52 -9.97 8.33
N ASN A 298 -18.71 -10.12 7.77
CA ASN A 298 -19.90 -9.44 8.28
C ASN A 298 -20.26 -9.88 9.70
N SER A 299 -19.97 -11.14 10.06
CA SER A 299 -20.18 -11.62 11.42
C SER A 299 -19.20 -11.02 12.44
N LEU A 300 -18.04 -10.53 11.96
CA LEU A 300 -17.02 -9.86 12.80
C LEU A 300 -17.30 -8.37 13.00
N LEU A 301 -18.19 -7.77 12.21
CA LEU A 301 -18.60 -6.39 12.43
C LEU A 301 -19.29 -6.32 13.81
N THR A 302 -18.75 -5.50 14.68
CA THR A 302 -19.36 -5.30 16.01
C THR A 302 -20.76 -4.71 15.78
N PRO A 303 -21.85 -5.34 16.27
CA PRO A 303 -23.17 -4.74 16.18
C PRO A 303 -23.10 -3.34 16.75
N ALA A 304 -23.68 -2.36 16.05
CA ALA A 304 -23.86 -1.04 16.62
C ALA A 304 -24.41 -1.25 18.05
N LYS A 305 -23.71 -0.77 19.07
CA LYS A 305 -24.29 -0.70 20.40
C LYS A 305 -25.59 0.07 20.19
N THR A 306 -26.70 -0.63 20.24
CA THR A 306 -28.00 0.02 20.36
C THR A 306 -27.82 0.94 21.55
N ILE A 307 -27.79 2.25 21.32
CA ILE A 307 -27.93 3.21 22.39
C ILE A 307 -29.31 2.83 22.92
N ARG A 308 -29.34 2.11 24.03
CA ARG A 308 -30.59 1.88 24.76
C ARG A 308 -31.00 3.27 25.12
N GLU A 309 -32.04 3.75 24.48
CA GLU A 309 -32.69 5.04 24.80
C GLU A 309 -33.17 5.09 26.27
N ASP A 310 -33.07 3.95 26.98
CA ASP A 310 -33.62 3.73 28.32
C ASP A 310 -32.58 3.44 29.41
N GLU A 311 -31.26 3.47 29.15
CA GLU A 311 -30.31 3.39 30.25
C GLU A 311 -30.14 4.77 30.91
N ASP A 312 -31.08 5.05 31.82
CA ASP A 312 -30.89 5.89 33.00
C ASP A 312 -30.20 7.26 32.79
N LEU A 313 -30.70 8.07 31.85
CA LEU A 313 -30.51 9.53 31.95
C LEU A 313 -31.02 10.08 33.31
N ASP A 314 -31.93 9.37 33.99
CA ASP A 314 -32.41 9.72 35.34
C ASP A 314 -31.38 9.48 36.45
N LYS A 315 -30.29 8.76 36.20
CA LYS A 315 -29.18 8.56 37.15
C LYS A 315 -27.90 9.29 36.78
N ALA A 316 -27.77 9.83 35.57
CA ALA A 316 -26.72 10.79 35.30
C ALA A 316 -26.99 12.03 36.14
N ASN A 317 -25.99 12.53 36.85
CA ASN A 317 -26.08 13.85 37.49
C ASN A 317 -26.29 14.93 36.42
N VAL A 318 -27.55 15.11 35.99
CA VAL A 318 -27.95 16.16 35.04
C VAL A 318 -27.81 17.46 35.80
N ILE A 319 -26.80 18.24 35.45
CA ILE A 319 -26.65 19.59 35.99
C ILE A 319 -27.59 20.54 35.27
N THR A 320 -28.20 21.45 36.02
CA THR A 320 -29.01 22.50 35.44
C THR A 320 -28.19 23.51 34.67
N ILE A 321 -28.80 24.34 33.82
CA ILE A 321 -28.12 25.41 33.11
C ILE A 321 -27.41 26.38 34.06
N ASP A 322 -27.98 26.63 35.23
CA ASP A 322 -27.39 27.50 36.26
C ASP A 322 -26.18 26.84 36.90
N GLN A 323 -26.24 25.56 37.21
CA GLN A 323 -25.08 24.78 37.68
C GLN A 323 -23.97 24.68 36.62
N PHE A 324 -24.31 24.58 35.32
CA PHE A 324 -23.35 24.64 34.24
C PHE A 324 -22.68 26.03 34.14
N ALA A 325 -23.42 27.11 34.36
CA ALA A 325 -22.88 28.47 34.38
C ALA A 325 -21.89 28.73 35.53
N GLU A 326 -22.00 27.97 36.63
CA GLU A 326 -21.05 28.02 37.75
C GLU A 326 -19.78 27.23 37.51
N VAL A 327 -19.73 26.39 36.48
CA VAL A 327 -18.51 25.61 36.13
C VAL A 327 -17.42 26.55 35.63
N LYS A 328 -16.43 26.80 36.46
CA LYS A 328 -15.27 27.56 36.06
C LYS A 328 -14.45 26.78 35.02
N PRO A 329 -14.10 27.40 33.87
CA PRO A 329 -13.23 26.72 32.89
C PRO A 329 -11.90 26.34 33.53
N VAL A 330 -11.61 25.03 33.58
CA VAL A 330 -10.30 24.52 34.02
C VAL A 330 -9.23 24.81 32.98
N SER A 331 -8.02 25.09 33.43
CA SER A 331 -6.92 25.33 32.53
C SER A 331 -6.56 24.01 31.79
N TYR A 332 -6.05 24.12 30.57
CA TYR A 332 -5.65 22.97 29.74
C TYR A 332 -4.65 22.04 30.43
N THR A 333 -3.81 22.54 31.31
CA THR A 333 -2.87 21.77 32.12
C THR A 333 -3.55 20.81 33.09
N HIS A 334 -4.71 21.17 33.62
CA HIS A 334 -5.49 20.29 34.51
C HIS A 334 -6.16 19.14 33.79
N LEU A 335 -6.68 19.38 32.57
CA LEU A 335 -7.28 18.32 31.73
C LEU A 335 -6.24 17.25 31.36
N ARG A 336 -5.01 17.68 31.04
CA ARG A 336 -3.93 16.76 30.68
C ARG A 336 -3.45 15.90 31.85
N ALA A 337 -3.48 16.41 33.06
CA ALA A 337 -3.11 15.65 34.27
C ALA A 337 -4.11 14.51 34.58
N HIS A 338 -5.36 14.65 34.16
CA HIS A 338 -6.37 13.58 34.30
C HIS A 338 -6.29 12.54 33.18
N GLU A 339 -6.00 12.93 31.93
CA GLU A 339 -5.83 11.99 30.82
C GLU A 339 -4.61 11.07 31.00
N THR A 340 -3.53 11.57 31.60
CA THR A 340 -2.32 10.75 31.87
C THR A 340 -2.43 9.81 33.04
N LYS A 341 -3.46 9.89 33.88
CA LYS A 341 -3.73 8.97 34.99
C LYS A 341 -4.68 7.83 34.63
N ALA A 342 -5.24 7.83 33.43
CA ALA A 342 -6.21 6.84 32.97
C ALA A 342 -5.59 5.75 32.04
N ASN A 343 -4.25 5.65 31.98
CA ASN A 343 -3.52 4.56 31.33
C ASN A 343 -2.67 3.81 32.33
#